data_ca3f6959081b64d25f60213fa84d814d
#
_entry.id   ca3f6959081b64d25f60213fa84d814d
#
_cell.length_a   1.000
_cell.length_b   1.000
_cell.length_c   1.000
_cell.angle_alpha   90.00
_cell.angle_beta   90.00
_cell.angle_gamma   90.00
#
_symmetry.space_group_name_H-M   'P 1'
#
loop_
_entity.id
_entity.type
_entity.pdbx_description
1 polymer ?
#
loop_
_entity_poly.entity_id
_entity_poly.type
_entity_poly.pdbx_seq_one_letter_code
_entity_poly.pdbx_strand_id
1 'polypeptide(L)'
;MMEYVLLNNNVKMPKLGYGVFQVSNEECERCVLDAISVGYRAIDTAQSYGNEEAVGNAIQKCGVPREELFLTSKIWMSNASYEKAKASIDKSLHKLKTDYIDLLLIHQPFGDYYGAYRAMEEAYKEGKLRAIGVSNFYPDRLIDLCQFAEIAPMVNQVETHVFQQQRTAHEYMKKYGVQHEAWGPFAEGKKNCFTNPVLVEIGEKYGKTAAQTALRFLIQSDVVVIPKSTHKERMEQNLDVFDFSLSEADMEAIRTLDEGKSLFFDHYDPSTVEMLTNMGKTRIV
;
A
#
# COMPACT_ATOMS: atom_id res chain seq x y z
N MET A 1 -15.26 11.15 -8.95
CA MET A 1 -13.93 11.62 -9.42
C MET A 1 -12.89 11.13 -8.43
N MET A 2 -11.71 10.63 -8.87
CA MET A 2 -10.63 10.15 -7.98
C MET A 2 -10.26 11.21 -6.95
N GLU A 3 -10.21 10.84 -5.68
CA GLU A 3 -9.72 11.67 -4.59
C GLU A 3 -8.20 11.46 -4.40
N TYR A 4 -7.54 12.49 -3.86
CA TYR A 4 -6.09 12.49 -3.64
C TYR A 4 -5.76 12.98 -2.23
N VAL A 5 -4.62 12.54 -1.70
CA VAL A 5 -3.97 13.15 -0.53
C VAL A 5 -2.71 13.89 -0.97
N LEU A 6 -2.29 14.87 -0.17
CA LEU A 6 -0.97 15.48 -0.29
C LEU A 6 -0.08 14.90 0.80
N LEU A 7 1.01 14.28 0.40
CA LEU A 7 2.03 13.80 1.31
C LEU A 7 2.76 14.98 1.97
N ASN A 8 3.51 14.75 3.04
CA ASN A 8 4.21 15.81 3.79
C ASN A 8 5.26 16.58 2.96
N ASN A 9 5.61 16.09 1.77
CA ASN A 9 6.47 16.76 0.78
C ASN A 9 5.67 17.36 -0.40
N ASN A 10 4.34 17.47 -0.30
CA ASN A 10 3.41 17.97 -1.31
C ASN A 10 3.28 17.09 -2.57
N VAL A 11 3.79 15.88 -2.58
CA VAL A 11 3.51 14.92 -3.65
C VAL A 11 2.05 14.48 -3.55
N LYS A 12 1.34 14.54 -4.68
CA LYS A 12 -0.07 14.16 -4.78
C LYS A 12 -0.20 12.67 -5.00
N MET A 13 -0.86 11.96 -4.07
CA MET A 13 -1.06 10.51 -4.11
C MET A 13 -2.55 10.17 -4.26
N PRO A 14 -2.97 9.30 -5.20
CA PRO A 14 -4.35 8.83 -5.29
C PRO A 14 -4.78 8.09 -4.02
N LYS A 15 -6.01 8.32 -3.52
CA LYS A 15 -6.55 7.62 -2.35
C LYS A 15 -6.92 6.15 -2.61
N LEU A 16 -6.96 5.76 -3.88
CA LEU A 16 -7.21 4.37 -4.29
C LEU A 16 -6.23 3.96 -5.38
N GLY A 17 -5.45 2.91 -5.11
CA GLY A 17 -4.50 2.30 -6.02
C GLY A 17 -4.84 0.85 -6.32
N TYR A 18 -4.08 0.21 -7.19
CA TYR A 18 -4.20 -1.19 -7.58
C TYR A 18 -2.98 -1.97 -7.08
N GLY A 19 -3.20 -2.94 -6.18
CA GLY A 19 -2.16 -3.83 -5.67
C GLY A 19 -1.98 -5.06 -6.55
N VAL A 20 -0.71 -5.49 -6.77
CA VAL A 20 -0.39 -6.69 -7.55
C VAL A 20 0.19 -7.85 -6.72
N PHE A 21 0.06 -7.80 -5.39
CA PHE A 21 0.44 -8.93 -4.55
C PHE A 21 -0.38 -10.18 -4.91
N GLN A 22 0.28 -11.35 -5.01
CA GLN A 22 -0.34 -12.62 -5.44
C GLN A 22 -0.97 -12.59 -6.86
N VAL A 23 -0.53 -11.68 -7.73
CA VAL A 23 -0.80 -11.76 -9.16
C VAL A 23 0.41 -12.41 -9.82
N SER A 24 0.18 -13.50 -10.58
CA SER A 24 1.28 -14.22 -11.23
C SER A 24 1.96 -13.34 -12.27
N ASN A 25 3.23 -13.64 -12.58
CA ASN A 25 3.98 -12.89 -13.60
C ASN A 25 3.28 -12.90 -14.96
N GLU A 26 2.67 -14.04 -15.31
CA GLU A 26 1.98 -14.25 -16.59
C GLU A 26 0.73 -13.37 -16.72
N GLU A 27 0.04 -13.12 -15.61
CA GLU A 27 -1.19 -12.31 -15.60
C GLU A 27 -0.95 -10.84 -15.26
N CYS A 28 0.17 -10.51 -14.63
CA CYS A 28 0.39 -9.21 -14.01
C CYS A 28 0.34 -8.06 -15.03
N GLU A 29 0.98 -8.22 -16.20
CA GLU A 29 0.96 -7.20 -17.25
C GLU A 29 -0.49 -6.91 -17.70
N ARG A 30 -1.27 -7.96 -17.99
CA ARG A 30 -2.69 -7.82 -18.37
C ARG A 30 -3.51 -7.14 -17.27
N CYS A 31 -3.35 -7.59 -16.02
CA CYS A 31 -4.11 -7.03 -14.89
C CYS A 31 -3.80 -5.55 -14.66
N VAL A 32 -2.55 -5.13 -14.80
CA VAL A 32 -2.16 -3.71 -14.68
C VAL A 32 -2.74 -2.88 -15.83
N LEU A 33 -2.70 -3.40 -17.07
CA LEU A 33 -3.32 -2.74 -18.23
C LEU A 33 -4.83 -2.60 -18.04
N ASP A 34 -5.50 -3.64 -17.55
CA ASP A 34 -6.93 -3.61 -17.24
C ASP A 34 -7.24 -2.54 -16.18
N ALA A 35 -6.47 -2.50 -15.07
CA ALA A 35 -6.63 -1.51 -14.02
C ALA A 35 -6.46 -0.07 -14.54
N ILE A 36 -5.41 0.19 -15.33
CA ILE A 36 -5.18 1.52 -15.91
C ILE A 36 -6.30 1.88 -16.90
N SER A 37 -6.79 0.93 -17.70
CA SER A 37 -7.84 1.15 -18.67
C SER A 37 -9.18 1.55 -18.05
N VAL A 38 -9.48 1.07 -16.83
CA VAL A 38 -10.69 1.44 -16.08
C VAL A 38 -10.53 2.70 -15.23
N GLY A 39 -9.32 3.27 -15.17
CA GLY A 39 -9.09 4.58 -14.56
C GLY A 39 -8.17 4.60 -13.34
N TYR A 40 -7.57 3.47 -12.93
CA TYR A 40 -6.53 3.51 -11.89
C TYR A 40 -5.31 4.31 -12.36
N ARG A 41 -4.72 5.04 -11.43
CA ARG A 41 -3.50 5.82 -11.67
C ARG A 41 -2.39 5.52 -10.66
N ALA A 42 -2.68 4.74 -9.61
CA ALA A 42 -1.68 4.25 -8.65
C ALA A 42 -1.55 2.73 -8.77
N ILE A 43 -0.32 2.22 -8.87
CA ILE A 43 0.03 0.80 -8.97
C ILE A 43 1.03 0.47 -7.88
N ASP A 44 0.72 -0.54 -7.06
CA ASP A 44 1.56 -1.00 -5.95
C ASP A 44 2.14 -2.39 -6.23
N THR A 45 3.46 -2.47 -6.29
CA THR A 45 4.25 -3.71 -6.39
C THR A 45 5.31 -3.78 -5.29
N ALA A 46 6.22 -4.76 -5.37
CA ALA A 46 7.38 -4.89 -4.48
C ALA A 46 8.45 -5.80 -5.10
N GLN A 47 9.71 -5.63 -4.68
CA GLN A 47 10.82 -6.50 -5.09
C GLN A 47 10.50 -7.98 -4.81
N SER A 48 9.89 -8.27 -3.65
CA SER A 48 9.55 -9.64 -3.25
C SER A 48 8.39 -10.26 -4.03
N TYR A 49 7.60 -9.49 -4.77
CA TYR A 49 6.49 -10.08 -5.54
C TYR A 49 6.98 -10.76 -6.83
N GLY A 50 8.16 -10.37 -7.33
CA GLY A 50 8.77 -10.93 -8.52
C GLY A 50 8.10 -10.48 -9.82
N ASN A 51 7.21 -9.49 -9.78
CA ASN A 51 6.42 -9.03 -10.91
C ASN A 51 6.69 -7.56 -11.33
N GLU A 52 7.77 -6.94 -10.81
CA GLU A 52 8.15 -5.56 -11.18
C GLU A 52 8.34 -5.39 -12.68
N GLU A 53 8.92 -6.39 -13.38
CA GLU A 53 9.13 -6.33 -14.82
C GLU A 53 7.81 -6.35 -15.61
N ALA A 54 6.84 -7.17 -15.18
CA ALA A 54 5.51 -7.20 -15.78
C ALA A 54 4.77 -5.87 -15.58
N VAL A 55 4.91 -5.25 -14.39
CA VAL A 55 4.39 -3.89 -14.14
C VAL A 55 5.06 -2.88 -15.06
N GLY A 56 6.39 -2.93 -15.21
CA GLY A 56 7.14 -2.06 -16.13
C GLY A 56 6.69 -2.22 -17.59
N ASN A 57 6.46 -3.45 -18.04
CA ASN A 57 5.91 -3.73 -19.38
C ASN A 57 4.55 -3.09 -19.59
N ALA A 58 3.66 -3.22 -18.59
CA ALA A 58 2.31 -2.63 -18.65
C ALA A 58 2.37 -1.11 -18.73
N ILE A 59 3.22 -0.46 -17.92
CA ILE A 59 3.41 1.00 -17.93
C ILE A 59 3.86 1.49 -19.31
N GLN A 60 4.77 0.79 -19.96
CA GLN A 60 5.23 1.15 -21.31
C GLN A 60 4.14 1.02 -22.38
N LYS A 61 3.15 0.15 -22.18
CA LYS A 61 2.10 -0.18 -23.16
C LYS A 61 0.76 0.50 -22.88
N CYS A 62 0.55 1.05 -21.69
CA CYS A 62 -0.78 1.51 -21.25
C CYS A 62 -1.32 2.76 -21.98
N GLY A 63 -0.46 3.49 -22.69
CA GLY A 63 -0.84 4.73 -23.40
C GLY A 63 -1.13 5.94 -22.48
N VAL A 64 -0.89 5.80 -21.18
CA VAL A 64 -1.00 6.90 -20.19
C VAL A 64 0.38 7.48 -19.95
N PRO A 65 0.57 8.81 -19.98
CA PRO A 65 1.86 9.43 -19.65
C PRO A 65 2.38 8.99 -18.28
N ARG A 66 3.70 8.74 -18.16
CA ARG A 66 4.32 8.25 -16.91
C ARG A 66 4.05 9.17 -15.72
N GLU A 67 4.02 10.47 -15.94
CA GLU A 67 3.76 11.49 -14.92
C GLU A 67 2.33 11.51 -14.39
N GLU A 68 1.39 10.86 -15.08
CA GLU A 68 0.02 10.66 -14.61
C GLU A 68 -0.13 9.40 -13.74
N LEU A 69 0.89 8.55 -13.71
CA LEU A 69 0.91 7.33 -12.93
C LEU A 69 1.66 7.54 -11.61
N PHE A 70 1.14 6.97 -10.54
CA PHE A 70 1.79 6.88 -9.23
C PHE A 70 2.24 5.44 -8.99
N LEU A 71 3.53 5.19 -9.03
CA LEU A 71 4.13 3.85 -8.95
C LEU A 71 4.78 3.64 -7.60
N THR A 72 4.36 2.60 -6.88
CA THR A 72 4.94 2.18 -5.61
C THR A 72 5.69 0.86 -5.77
N SER A 73 6.90 0.78 -5.21
CA SER A 73 7.61 -0.48 -4.96
C SER A 73 8.15 -0.54 -3.53
N LYS A 74 8.75 -1.68 -3.13
CA LYS A 74 9.18 -1.90 -1.75
C LYS A 74 10.52 -2.64 -1.72
N ILE A 75 11.46 -2.17 -0.88
CA ILE A 75 12.74 -2.84 -0.64
C ILE A 75 12.51 -4.06 0.25
N TRP A 76 12.90 -5.23 -0.25
CA TRP A 76 12.79 -6.47 0.49
C TRP A 76 13.89 -6.63 1.53
N MET A 77 13.64 -7.39 2.59
CA MET A 77 14.57 -7.59 3.71
C MET A 77 15.96 -8.11 3.31
N SER A 78 16.09 -8.91 2.24
CA SER A 78 17.41 -9.35 1.75
C SER A 78 18.29 -8.21 1.26
N ASN A 79 17.66 -7.07 0.94
CA ASN A 79 18.31 -5.83 0.52
C ASN A 79 18.38 -4.77 1.63
N ALA A 80 18.02 -5.13 2.88
CA ALA A 80 18.02 -4.21 4.02
C ALA A 80 19.43 -3.94 4.55
N SER A 81 20.20 -3.12 3.82
CA SER A 81 21.43 -2.45 4.22
C SER A 81 21.68 -1.32 3.22
N TYR A 82 22.57 -0.35 3.55
CA TYR A 82 22.79 0.80 2.67
C TYR A 82 23.22 0.40 1.25
N GLU A 83 24.29 -0.39 1.11
CA GLU A 83 24.83 -0.75 -0.21
C GLU A 83 23.87 -1.64 -1.03
N LYS A 84 23.22 -2.60 -0.37
CA LYS A 84 22.25 -3.48 -1.03
C LYS A 84 21.00 -2.73 -1.45
N ALA A 85 20.49 -1.84 -0.61
CA ALA A 85 19.33 -1.02 -0.92
C ALA A 85 19.62 -0.12 -2.11
N LYS A 86 20.76 0.58 -2.11
CA LYS A 86 21.21 1.43 -3.23
C LYS A 86 21.22 0.66 -4.55
N ALA A 87 21.89 -0.49 -4.59
CA ALA A 87 21.90 -1.34 -5.78
C ALA A 87 20.50 -1.87 -6.17
N SER A 88 19.67 -2.19 -5.20
CA SER A 88 18.30 -2.70 -5.44
C SER A 88 17.36 -1.64 -5.98
N ILE A 89 17.56 -0.36 -5.64
CA ILE A 89 16.79 0.77 -6.20
C ILE A 89 17.03 0.86 -7.71
N ASP A 90 18.29 0.86 -8.13
CA ASP A 90 18.63 0.92 -9.56
C ASP A 90 18.09 -0.32 -10.31
N LYS A 91 18.13 -1.51 -9.69
CA LYS A 91 17.54 -2.73 -10.24
C LYS A 91 16.01 -2.62 -10.39
N SER A 92 15.32 -2.05 -9.41
CA SER A 92 13.88 -1.83 -9.48
C SER A 92 13.51 -0.83 -10.57
N LEU A 93 14.23 0.29 -10.70
CA LEU A 93 14.07 1.26 -11.79
C LEU A 93 14.20 0.59 -13.16
N HIS A 94 15.23 -0.26 -13.33
CA HIS A 94 15.45 -1.00 -14.57
C HIS A 94 14.29 -1.96 -14.89
N LYS A 95 13.84 -2.76 -13.91
CA LYS A 95 12.70 -3.68 -14.08
C LYS A 95 11.40 -2.95 -14.39
N LEU A 96 11.14 -1.85 -13.68
CA LEU A 96 9.96 -1.01 -13.86
C LEU A 96 10.03 -0.12 -15.11
N LYS A 97 11.17 -0.10 -15.82
CA LYS A 97 11.41 0.64 -17.08
C LYS A 97 11.08 2.12 -16.94
N THR A 98 11.54 2.73 -15.86
CA THR A 98 11.27 4.14 -15.55
C THR A 98 12.48 4.78 -14.87
N ASP A 99 12.63 6.10 -15.03
CA ASP A 99 13.74 6.86 -14.44
C ASP A 99 13.47 7.24 -12.97
N TYR A 100 12.23 7.13 -12.51
CA TYR A 100 11.85 7.42 -11.13
C TYR A 100 10.71 6.53 -10.64
N ILE A 101 10.65 6.32 -9.31
CA ILE A 101 9.55 5.67 -8.59
C ILE A 101 8.84 6.76 -7.77
N ASP A 102 7.50 6.79 -7.78
CA ASP A 102 6.74 7.79 -7.04
C ASP A 102 6.80 7.57 -5.53
N LEU A 103 6.76 6.31 -5.07
CA LEU A 103 6.88 5.94 -3.67
C LEU A 103 7.69 4.66 -3.52
N LEU A 104 8.78 4.72 -2.75
CA LEU A 104 9.51 3.51 -2.34
C LEU A 104 9.37 3.29 -0.85
N LEU A 105 9.06 2.05 -0.45
CA LEU A 105 8.86 1.67 0.95
C LEU A 105 9.93 0.68 1.43
N ILE A 106 10.32 0.76 2.70
CA ILE A 106 10.88 -0.40 3.40
C ILE A 106 9.76 -1.41 3.61
N HIS A 107 9.86 -2.63 3.07
CA HIS A 107 8.76 -3.59 3.06
C HIS A 107 8.45 -4.18 4.45
N GLN A 108 9.48 -4.43 5.25
CA GLN A 108 9.36 -5.01 6.59
C GLN A 108 10.32 -4.32 7.57
N PRO A 109 9.93 -4.14 8.85
CA PRO A 109 10.72 -3.43 9.84
C PRO A 109 11.85 -4.30 10.45
N PHE A 110 12.61 -5.02 9.61
CA PHE A 110 13.64 -5.96 10.05
C PHE A 110 14.96 -5.77 9.30
N GLY A 111 16.05 -6.20 9.93
CA GLY A 111 17.41 -6.05 9.42
C GLY A 111 17.94 -4.61 9.59
N ASP A 112 18.91 -4.23 8.77
CA ASP A 112 19.45 -2.85 8.77
C ASP A 112 18.54 -1.92 7.93
N TYR A 113 17.30 -1.77 8.37
CA TYR A 113 16.35 -0.86 7.69
C TYR A 113 16.78 0.61 7.78
N TYR A 114 17.53 1.03 8.80
CA TYR A 114 18.12 2.37 8.84
C TYR A 114 19.14 2.58 7.73
N GLY A 115 20.02 1.60 7.48
CA GLY A 115 20.94 1.64 6.34
C GLY A 115 20.22 1.73 5.02
N ALA A 116 19.18 0.90 4.82
CA ALA A 116 18.34 0.94 3.63
C ALA A 116 17.61 2.28 3.49
N TYR A 117 17.11 2.84 4.59
CA TYR A 117 16.41 4.12 4.57
C TYR A 117 17.33 5.28 4.17
N ARG A 118 18.59 5.29 4.65
CA ARG A 118 19.60 6.28 4.21
C ARG A 118 19.88 6.20 2.71
N ALA A 119 19.90 4.98 2.12
CA ALA A 119 20.02 4.84 0.67
C ALA A 119 18.79 5.40 -0.07
N MET A 120 17.58 5.26 0.52
CA MET A 120 16.38 5.87 -0.03
C MET A 120 16.39 7.40 0.07
N GLU A 121 16.89 7.97 1.17
CA GLU A 121 17.07 9.42 1.34
C GLU A 121 18.03 10.02 0.29
N GLU A 122 19.11 9.30 -0.03
CA GLU A 122 20.04 9.67 -1.10
C GLU A 122 19.36 9.63 -2.47
N ALA A 123 18.69 8.51 -2.80
CA ALA A 123 17.96 8.36 -4.06
C ALA A 123 16.81 9.38 -4.22
N TYR A 124 16.18 9.79 -3.11
CA TYR A 124 15.19 10.86 -3.08
C TYR A 124 15.83 12.21 -3.45
N LYS A 125 16.99 12.54 -2.85
CA LYS A 125 17.74 13.77 -3.17
C LYS A 125 18.24 13.77 -4.63
N GLU A 126 18.57 12.60 -5.18
CA GLU A 126 18.94 12.42 -6.59
C GLU A 126 17.75 12.51 -7.56
N GLY A 127 16.51 12.57 -7.07
CA GLY A 127 15.30 12.59 -7.90
C GLY A 127 14.86 11.23 -8.46
N LYS A 128 15.51 10.14 -8.09
CA LYS A 128 15.11 8.78 -8.43
C LYS A 128 13.83 8.34 -7.71
N LEU A 129 13.54 8.92 -6.53
CA LEU A 129 12.36 8.67 -5.73
C LEU A 129 11.62 9.98 -5.49
N ARG A 130 10.31 10.03 -5.70
CA ARG A 130 9.50 11.22 -5.44
C ARG A 130 8.99 11.28 -4.00
N ALA A 131 8.80 10.11 -3.39
CA ALA A 131 8.45 9.96 -1.99
C ALA A 131 9.10 8.68 -1.42
N ILE A 132 9.38 8.69 -0.12
CA ILE A 132 9.94 7.56 0.62
C ILE A 132 9.08 7.28 1.85
N GLY A 133 9.00 6.01 2.22
CA GLY A 133 8.19 5.59 3.35
C GLY A 133 8.52 4.19 3.85
N VAL A 134 7.62 3.64 4.61
CA VAL A 134 7.80 2.34 5.25
C VAL A 134 6.53 1.50 5.16
N SER A 135 6.64 0.21 5.43
CA SER A 135 5.52 -0.71 5.52
C SER A 135 5.69 -1.60 6.76
N ASN A 136 4.58 -1.88 7.45
CA ASN A 136 4.52 -2.70 8.65
C ASN A 136 5.30 -2.12 9.85
N PHE A 137 5.56 -0.82 9.87
CA PHE A 137 6.14 -0.14 11.02
C PHE A 137 5.05 0.16 12.04
N TYR A 138 5.07 -0.56 13.16
CA TYR A 138 4.20 -0.28 14.28
C TYR A 138 4.61 1.02 14.98
N PRO A 139 3.77 1.62 15.84
CA PRO A 139 4.01 2.97 16.36
C PRO A 139 5.39 3.18 16.98
N ASP A 140 5.93 2.20 17.71
CA ASP A 140 7.25 2.26 18.33
C ASP A 140 8.38 2.47 17.31
N ARG A 141 8.41 1.68 16.24
CA ARG A 141 9.42 1.76 15.17
C ARG A 141 9.21 2.94 14.24
N LEU A 142 7.92 3.29 13.99
CA LEU A 142 7.60 4.47 13.18
C LEU A 142 8.10 5.74 13.88
N ILE A 143 7.81 5.89 15.18
CA ILE A 143 8.23 7.05 15.96
C ILE A 143 9.75 7.15 15.98
N ASP A 144 10.43 6.03 16.25
CA ASP A 144 11.89 5.96 16.27
C ASP A 144 12.48 6.45 14.94
N LEU A 145 12.00 5.93 13.82
CA LEU A 145 12.47 6.37 12.49
C LEU A 145 12.15 7.86 12.23
N CYS A 146 10.94 8.33 12.58
CA CYS A 146 10.58 9.75 12.41
C CYS A 146 11.46 10.71 13.19
N GLN A 147 12.03 10.25 14.33
CA GLN A 147 12.88 11.09 15.18
C GLN A 147 14.35 11.11 14.72
N PHE A 148 14.84 10.05 14.08
CA PHE A 148 16.26 9.87 13.80
C PHE A 148 16.62 9.83 12.30
N ALA A 149 15.65 9.70 11.39
CA ALA A 149 15.90 9.86 9.97
C ALA A 149 16.06 11.35 9.60
N GLU A 150 16.84 11.63 8.58
CA GLU A 150 17.00 12.99 8.04
C GLU A 150 15.71 13.48 7.38
N ILE A 151 15.04 12.56 6.64
CA ILE A 151 13.76 12.80 5.97
C ILE A 151 12.73 11.87 6.58
N ALA A 152 11.72 12.43 7.27
CA ALA A 152 10.65 11.62 7.86
C ALA A 152 9.91 10.82 6.79
N PRO A 153 9.46 9.57 7.08
CA PRO A 153 8.66 8.80 6.14
C PRO A 153 7.38 9.55 5.78
N MET A 154 6.99 9.46 4.53
CA MET A 154 5.80 10.13 3.98
C MET A 154 4.57 9.24 4.03
N VAL A 155 4.78 7.91 3.98
CA VAL A 155 3.74 6.88 4.01
C VAL A 155 4.15 5.76 4.94
N ASN A 156 3.20 5.21 5.68
CA ASN A 156 3.33 3.90 6.32
C ASN A 156 2.19 2.99 5.85
N GLN A 157 2.54 1.94 5.11
CA GLN A 157 1.60 0.96 4.57
C GLN A 157 1.48 -0.23 5.54
N VAL A 158 0.31 -0.37 6.19
CA VAL A 158 0.07 -1.42 7.20
C VAL A 158 -1.21 -2.19 6.91
N GLU A 159 -1.34 -3.42 7.48
CA GLU A 159 -2.60 -4.16 7.46
C GLU A 159 -3.73 -3.27 7.96
N THR A 160 -4.71 -2.96 7.09
CA THR A 160 -5.85 -2.16 7.52
C THR A 160 -7.11 -2.56 6.76
N HIS A 161 -8.13 -2.92 7.49
CA HIS A 161 -9.46 -3.29 7.00
C HIS A 161 -10.48 -3.08 8.11
N VAL A 162 -11.76 -3.29 7.84
CA VAL A 162 -12.84 -3.05 8.81
C VAL A 162 -12.69 -3.81 10.14
N PHE A 163 -11.97 -4.94 10.15
CA PHE A 163 -11.73 -5.77 11.35
C PHE A 163 -10.40 -5.46 12.06
N GLN A 164 -9.51 -4.68 11.43
CA GLN A 164 -8.26 -4.18 11.99
C GLN A 164 -8.06 -2.75 11.50
N GLN A 165 -8.62 -1.78 12.24
CA GLN A 165 -8.69 -0.39 11.78
C GLN A 165 -7.45 0.43 12.13
N GLN A 166 -6.49 -0.15 12.87
CA GLN A 166 -5.21 0.48 13.21
C GLN A 166 -5.35 1.85 13.90
N ARG A 167 -6.37 2.03 14.74
CA ARG A 167 -6.72 3.35 15.33
C ARG A 167 -5.54 4.05 15.97
N THR A 168 -4.84 3.36 16.89
CA THR A 168 -3.65 3.92 17.56
C THR A 168 -2.54 4.24 16.57
N ALA A 169 -2.25 3.32 15.63
CA ALA A 169 -1.23 3.56 14.61
C ALA A 169 -1.59 4.75 13.71
N HIS A 170 -2.87 4.88 13.31
CA HIS A 170 -3.37 6.00 12.52
C HIS A 170 -3.18 7.34 13.24
N GLU A 171 -3.49 7.42 14.55
CA GLU A 171 -3.28 8.62 15.37
C GLU A 171 -1.80 9.05 15.38
N TYR A 172 -0.88 8.09 15.55
CA TYR A 172 0.54 8.39 15.52
C TYR A 172 1.04 8.77 14.12
N MET A 173 0.58 8.09 13.06
CA MET A 173 0.89 8.49 11.69
C MET A 173 0.44 9.94 11.45
N LYS A 174 -0.80 10.28 11.79
CA LYS A 174 -1.33 11.65 11.68
C LYS A 174 -0.51 12.67 12.48
N LYS A 175 -0.12 12.33 13.71
CA LYS A 175 0.71 13.19 14.57
C LYS A 175 2.06 13.54 13.93
N TYR A 176 2.66 12.59 13.20
CA TYR A 176 3.97 12.76 12.56
C TYR A 176 3.87 13.17 11.07
N GLY A 177 2.66 13.44 10.57
CA GLY A 177 2.44 13.80 9.17
C GLY A 177 2.73 12.68 8.19
N VAL A 178 2.60 11.42 8.62
CA VAL A 178 2.79 10.21 7.81
C VAL A 178 1.44 9.75 7.28
N GLN A 179 1.29 9.58 5.98
CA GLN A 179 0.05 9.08 5.39
C GLN A 179 -0.13 7.59 5.68
N HIS A 180 -1.31 7.24 6.18
CA HIS A 180 -1.74 5.86 6.37
C HIS A 180 -2.16 5.25 5.04
N GLU A 181 -1.56 4.13 4.66
CA GLU A 181 -1.94 3.31 3.52
C GLU A 181 -2.28 1.89 3.97
N ALA A 182 -3.36 1.33 3.43
CA ALA A 182 -3.90 0.02 3.79
C ALA A 182 -3.50 -1.05 2.78
N TRP A 183 -2.68 -2.02 3.18
CA TRP A 183 -2.67 -3.29 2.47
C TRP A 183 -3.77 -4.21 3.02
N GLY A 184 -4.26 -5.12 2.17
CA GLY A 184 -5.32 -6.06 2.53
C GLY A 184 -6.67 -5.42 2.89
N PRO A 185 -7.17 -4.37 2.17
CA PRO A 185 -8.37 -3.62 2.58
C PRO A 185 -9.63 -4.48 2.65
N PHE A 186 -9.61 -5.67 2.07
CA PHE A 186 -10.68 -6.67 2.14
C PHE A 186 -10.36 -7.85 3.09
N ALA A 187 -9.30 -7.76 3.91
CA ALA A 187 -8.85 -8.88 4.76
C ALA A 187 -8.64 -10.19 3.98
N GLU A 188 -8.32 -10.14 2.68
CA GLU A 188 -8.27 -11.29 1.76
C GLU A 188 -9.54 -12.17 1.78
N GLY A 189 -10.70 -11.57 2.05
CA GLY A 189 -11.99 -12.25 2.16
C GLY A 189 -12.23 -12.95 3.50
N LYS A 190 -11.28 -12.90 4.43
CA LYS A 190 -11.47 -13.44 5.79
C LYS A 190 -12.64 -12.75 6.49
N LYS A 191 -13.17 -13.39 7.54
CA LYS A 191 -14.31 -12.88 8.32
C LYS A 191 -15.54 -12.57 7.48
N ASN A 192 -15.70 -13.27 6.35
CA ASN A 192 -16.81 -13.04 5.43
C ASN A 192 -16.93 -11.55 4.99
N CYS A 193 -15.81 -10.88 4.75
CA CYS A 193 -15.77 -9.45 4.47
C CYS A 193 -16.77 -9.02 3.38
N PHE A 194 -16.93 -9.83 2.33
CA PHE A 194 -17.81 -9.54 1.21
C PHE A 194 -19.31 -9.82 1.47
N THR A 195 -19.64 -10.51 2.56
CA THR A 195 -21.01 -10.89 2.95
C THR A 195 -21.30 -10.51 4.41
N ASN A 196 -20.45 -9.69 5.03
CA ASN A 196 -20.66 -9.20 6.38
C ASN A 196 -21.97 -8.41 6.43
N PRO A 197 -22.93 -8.77 7.33
CA PRO A 197 -24.26 -8.19 7.33
C PRO A 197 -24.26 -6.66 7.54
N VAL A 198 -23.36 -6.12 8.37
CA VAL A 198 -23.23 -4.68 8.58
C VAL A 198 -22.82 -3.96 7.29
N LEU A 199 -21.82 -4.51 6.57
CA LEU A 199 -21.35 -3.91 5.32
C LEU A 199 -22.39 -4.02 4.20
N VAL A 200 -23.11 -5.15 4.14
CA VAL A 200 -24.19 -5.37 3.16
C VAL A 200 -25.34 -4.40 3.41
N GLU A 201 -25.88 -4.36 4.64
CA GLU A 201 -26.99 -3.49 4.99
C GLU A 201 -26.69 -2.01 4.72
N ILE A 202 -25.48 -1.56 5.07
CA ILE A 202 -25.04 -0.20 4.79
C ILE A 202 -24.91 0.02 3.28
N GLY A 203 -24.29 -0.92 2.55
CA GLY A 203 -24.12 -0.81 1.10
C GLY A 203 -25.44 -0.67 0.35
N GLU A 204 -26.48 -1.44 0.74
CA GLU A 204 -27.82 -1.39 0.16
C GLU A 204 -28.43 0.02 0.21
N LYS A 205 -28.18 0.79 1.28
CA LYS A 205 -28.68 2.19 1.40
C LYS A 205 -28.15 3.10 0.28
N TYR A 206 -26.96 2.78 -0.27
CA TYR A 206 -26.27 3.57 -1.27
C TYR A 206 -26.26 2.89 -2.66
N GLY A 207 -26.86 1.71 -2.79
CA GLY A 207 -26.79 0.91 -4.02
C GLY A 207 -25.39 0.36 -4.29
N LYS A 208 -24.60 0.09 -3.22
CA LYS A 208 -23.22 -0.37 -3.30
C LYS A 208 -23.03 -1.75 -2.65
N THR A 209 -21.97 -2.45 -3.04
CA THR A 209 -21.60 -3.74 -2.46
C THR A 209 -20.89 -3.58 -1.11
N ALA A 210 -20.81 -4.65 -0.33
CA ALA A 210 -20.00 -4.69 0.90
C ALA A 210 -18.54 -4.30 0.67
N ALA A 211 -17.94 -4.69 -0.47
CA ALA A 211 -16.59 -4.31 -0.85
C ALA A 211 -16.45 -2.80 -1.04
N GLN A 212 -17.37 -2.17 -1.77
CA GLN A 212 -17.39 -0.71 -1.96
C GLN A 212 -17.61 0.03 -0.64
N THR A 213 -18.49 -0.50 0.22
CA THR A 213 -18.71 0.04 1.58
C THR A 213 -17.43 0.00 2.42
N ALA A 214 -16.71 -1.12 2.42
CA ALA A 214 -15.44 -1.25 3.13
C ALA A 214 -14.37 -0.30 2.62
N LEU A 215 -14.22 -0.17 1.28
CA LEU A 215 -13.27 0.79 0.70
C LEU A 215 -13.65 2.24 1.03
N ARG A 216 -14.95 2.60 0.91
CA ARG A 216 -15.39 3.96 1.22
C ARG A 216 -15.16 4.31 2.67
N PHE A 217 -15.41 3.37 3.60
CA PHE A 217 -15.11 3.55 5.02
C PHE A 217 -13.63 3.90 5.25
N LEU A 218 -12.70 3.16 4.65
CA LEU A 218 -11.27 3.41 4.81
C LEU A 218 -10.86 4.76 4.19
N ILE A 219 -11.32 5.03 2.96
CA ILE A 219 -11.04 6.30 2.26
C ILE A 219 -11.57 7.50 3.05
N GLN A 220 -12.77 7.38 3.62
CA GLN A 220 -13.42 8.43 4.41
C GLN A 220 -12.77 8.59 5.79
N SER A 221 -12.06 7.56 6.27
CA SER A 221 -11.19 7.59 7.45
C SER A 221 -9.77 8.09 7.16
N ASP A 222 -9.57 8.73 6.00
CA ASP A 222 -8.27 9.27 5.54
C ASP A 222 -7.18 8.20 5.35
N VAL A 223 -7.56 7.01 4.90
CA VAL A 223 -6.67 5.89 4.60
C VAL A 223 -6.63 5.70 3.08
N VAL A 224 -5.42 5.62 2.51
CA VAL A 224 -5.20 5.21 1.12
C VAL A 224 -5.38 3.70 1.03
N VAL A 225 -6.04 3.20 -0.01
CA VAL A 225 -6.35 1.76 -0.17
C VAL A 225 -5.81 1.21 -1.48
N ILE A 226 -5.31 -0.03 -1.45
CA ILE A 226 -4.75 -0.73 -2.62
C ILE A 226 -5.41 -2.11 -2.82
N PRO A 227 -6.73 -2.15 -3.13
CA PRO A 227 -7.40 -3.42 -3.40
C PRO A 227 -6.79 -4.14 -4.60
N LYS A 228 -6.80 -5.48 -4.56
CA LYS A 228 -6.34 -6.36 -5.64
C LYS A 228 -7.52 -7.09 -6.26
N SER A 229 -7.54 -7.19 -7.58
CA SER A 229 -8.40 -8.11 -8.33
C SER A 229 -7.71 -8.54 -9.63
N THR A 230 -8.00 -9.73 -10.14
CA THR A 230 -7.61 -10.19 -11.48
C THR A 230 -8.78 -10.12 -12.48
N HIS A 231 -9.93 -9.61 -12.05
CA HIS A 231 -11.15 -9.45 -12.82
C HIS A 231 -11.44 -7.97 -13.06
N LYS A 232 -11.51 -7.58 -14.32
CA LYS A 232 -11.70 -6.18 -14.72
C LYS A 232 -12.99 -5.57 -14.14
N GLU A 233 -14.09 -6.31 -14.15
CA GLU A 233 -15.38 -5.87 -13.61
C GLU A 233 -15.30 -5.53 -12.11
N ARG A 234 -14.49 -6.27 -11.35
CA ARG A 234 -14.25 -5.97 -9.92
C ARG A 234 -13.35 -4.77 -9.74
N MET A 235 -12.40 -4.54 -10.67
CA MET A 235 -11.58 -3.31 -10.67
C MET A 235 -12.46 -2.08 -10.89
N GLU A 236 -13.42 -2.14 -11.84
CA GLU A 236 -14.40 -1.09 -12.07
C GLU A 236 -15.26 -0.83 -10.83
N GLN A 237 -15.80 -1.88 -10.21
CA GLN A 237 -16.59 -1.77 -8.97
C GLN A 237 -15.77 -1.15 -7.82
N ASN A 238 -14.52 -1.58 -7.62
CA ASN A 238 -13.67 -1.05 -6.57
C ASN A 238 -13.35 0.44 -6.77
N LEU A 239 -13.28 0.91 -8.03
CA LEU A 239 -13.03 2.30 -8.37
C LEU A 239 -14.28 3.18 -8.17
N ASP A 240 -15.48 2.58 -8.26
CA ASP A 240 -16.77 3.25 -8.14
C ASP A 240 -17.17 3.46 -6.65
N VAL A 241 -16.33 4.23 -5.93
CA VAL A 241 -16.46 4.52 -4.48
C VAL A 241 -16.41 6.01 -4.15
N PHE A 242 -16.30 6.87 -5.18
CA PHE A 242 -16.15 8.32 -5.00
C PHE A 242 -17.44 9.11 -5.28
N ASP A 243 -18.54 8.44 -5.56
CA ASP A 243 -19.84 9.04 -5.88
C ASP A 243 -20.81 9.07 -4.70
N PHE A 244 -20.44 8.49 -3.56
CA PHE A 244 -21.24 8.47 -2.33
C PHE A 244 -20.38 8.72 -1.09
N SER A 245 -21.03 9.01 0.03
CA SER A 245 -20.39 9.15 1.34
C SER A 245 -21.24 8.45 2.40
N LEU A 246 -20.56 7.70 3.27
CA LEU A 246 -21.18 7.08 4.43
C LEU A 246 -21.59 8.14 5.45
N SER A 247 -22.77 7.99 6.05
CA SER A 247 -23.19 8.84 7.18
C SER A 247 -22.32 8.55 8.42
N GLU A 248 -22.31 9.47 9.39
CA GLU A 248 -21.58 9.24 10.65
C GLU A 248 -22.12 8.00 11.40
N ALA A 249 -23.42 7.74 11.33
CA ALA A 249 -24.01 6.53 11.92
C ALA A 249 -23.52 5.25 11.24
N ASP A 250 -23.37 5.27 9.91
CA ASP A 250 -22.81 4.12 9.17
C ASP A 250 -21.31 3.95 9.47
N MET A 251 -20.55 5.05 9.54
CA MET A 251 -19.14 5.01 9.95
C MET A 251 -18.98 4.41 11.34
N GLU A 252 -19.83 4.80 12.31
CA GLU A 252 -19.78 4.26 13.67
C GLU A 252 -20.16 2.78 13.71
N ALA A 253 -21.18 2.36 12.96
CA ALA A 253 -21.54 0.96 12.84
C ALA A 253 -20.37 0.10 12.31
N ILE A 254 -19.63 0.59 11.30
CA ILE A 254 -18.45 -0.12 10.79
C ILE A 254 -17.30 -0.08 11.80
N ARG A 255 -17.13 1.02 12.57
CA ARG A 255 -16.11 1.09 13.63
C ARG A 255 -16.27 -0.02 14.68
N THR A 256 -17.48 -0.50 14.91
CA THR A 256 -17.74 -1.60 15.87
C THR A 256 -17.20 -2.96 15.40
N LEU A 257 -16.87 -3.12 14.11
CA LEU A 257 -16.31 -4.35 13.58
C LEU A 257 -14.80 -4.54 13.91
N ASP A 258 -14.16 -3.49 14.46
CA ASP A 258 -12.74 -3.52 14.81
C ASP A 258 -12.43 -4.53 15.92
N GLU A 259 -11.62 -5.52 15.64
CA GLU A 259 -11.17 -6.50 16.63
C GLU A 259 -9.80 -6.12 17.24
N GLY A 260 -9.11 -5.14 16.67
CA GLY A 260 -7.80 -4.68 17.12
C GLY A 260 -6.71 -5.75 17.03
N LYS A 261 -6.85 -6.72 16.13
CA LYS A 261 -5.93 -7.84 15.95
C LYS A 261 -5.69 -8.13 14.48
N SER A 262 -4.41 -8.39 14.14
CA SER A 262 -4.03 -8.84 12.82
C SER A 262 -4.74 -10.16 12.45
N LEU A 263 -5.21 -10.26 11.23
CA LEU A 263 -5.72 -11.50 10.64
C LEU A 263 -4.62 -12.27 9.89
N PHE A 264 -3.41 -11.73 9.81
CA PHE A 264 -2.30 -12.30 9.05
C PHE A 264 -1.09 -12.58 9.93
N PHE A 265 -0.46 -11.57 10.49
CA PHE A 265 0.71 -11.73 11.34
C PHE A 265 0.92 -10.49 12.23
N ASP A 266 1.28 -10.73 13.48
CA ASP A 266 1.59 -9.67 14.45
C ASP A 266 3.10 -9.48 14.52
N HIS A 267 3.58 -8.27 14.21
CA HIS A 267 5.00 -7.92 14.24
C HIS A 267 5.57 -7.81 15.67
N TYR A 268 4.75 -7.86 16.70
CA TYR A 268 5.18 -7.97 18.10
C TYR A 268 5.33 -9.43 18.55
N ASP A 269 4.73 -10.39 17.83
CA ASP A 269 4.88 -11.82 18.15
C ASP A 269 6.25 -12.33 17.71
N PRO A 270 7.09 -12.85 18.66
CA PRO A 270 8.40 -13.39 18.34
C PRO A 270 8.40 -14.47 17.26
N SER A 271 7.39 -15.35 17.24
CA SER A 271 7.30 -16.42 16.23
C SER A 271 7.07 -15.87 14.83
N THR A 272 6.27 -14.82 14.71
CA THR A 272 6.07 -14.06 13.46
C THR A 272 7.38 -13.40 13.01
N VAL A 273 8.11 -12.78 13.93
CA VAL A 273 9.41 -12.15 13.62
C VAL A 273 10.41 -13.19 13.11
N GLU A 274 10.51 -14.36 13.77
CA GLU A 274 11.38 -15.46 13.32
C GLU A 274 10.98 -15.95 11.92
N MET A 275 9.70 -16.17 11.67
CA MET A 275 9.19 -16.61 10.37
C MET A 275 9.53 -15.58 9.26
N LEU A 276 9.23 -14.32 9.46
CA LEU A 276 9.46 -13.26 8.47
C LEU A 276 10.96 -13.03 8.22
N THR A 277 11.78 -13.00 9.27
CA THR A 277 13.23 -12.82 9.11
C THR A 277 13.90 -14.02 8.44
N ASN A 278 13.43 -15.25 8.68
CA ASN A 278 13.89 -16.42 7.94
C ASN A 278 13.49 -16.35 6.46
N MET A 279 12.28 -15.89 6.16
CA MET A 279 11.87 -15.62 4.77
C MET A 279 12.77 -14.57 4.12
N GLY A 280 13.14 -13.51 4.84
CA GLY A 280 14.08 -12.49 4.35
C GLY A 280 15.47 -13.03 4.02
N LYS A 281 15.95 -14.04 4.74
CA LYS A 281 17.24 -14.70 4.49
C LYS A 281 17.21 -15.66 3.29
N THR A 282 16.08 -16.31 3.05
CA THR A 282 15.94 -17.36 2.01
C THR A 282 15.43 -16.82 0.68
N ARG A 283 14.59 -15.81 0.69
CA ARG A 283 14.05 -15.15 -0.52
C ARG A 283 14.95 -13.99 -0.94
N ILE A 284 15.96 -14.30 -1.76
CA ILE A 284 16.84 -13.28 -2.37
C ILE A 284 16.15 -12.77 -3.65
N VAL A 285 16.08 -11.43 -3.83
CA VAL A 285 15.38 -10.76 -4.94
C VAL A 285 16.29 -9.78 -5.67
#